data_7b7a9d15ff6dab55cd0b65e650705651
#
_entry.id   7b7a9d15ff6dab55cd0b65e650705651
#
_cell.length_a   1.000
_cell.length_b   1.000
_cell.length_c   1.000
_cell.angle_alpha   90.00
_cell.angle_beta   90.00
_cell.angle_gamma   90.00
#
_symmetry.space_group_name_H-M   'P 1'
#
loop_
_entity.id
_entity.type
_entity.pdbx_description
1 polymer ?
#
loop_
_entity_poly.entity_id
_entity_poly.type
_entity_poly.pdbx_seq_one_letter_code
_entity_poly.pdbx_strand_id
1 'polypeptide(L)'
;LIVAALDEIAVDLAWLGLRLTGQGRTERLPRRCEGQPLSGRAAVIVPAWREAEVIGAMVRHTLDTWPQWQLSLYVGCYRNDPATLAAVVAAARDDPRLRIVIHENLGPTTKADCLNRLYRALAEDEARSGVAFAMVVIQDAEDMVPPAGLPAMDRAMKRADFVQLPVRPEIHPGSRWISAHYADEFAESHAKAMVVRDRLGAALPAAGVGCAFARSVLARLEAQRRSEGLTGPFASDCLTEDYELGLLIARMGGKGRFLRLRDSEGQLVVTRSYFPGGLEEAVRQKTRWVHGIALQGWDRLGWGGRLVDIWMALRDRRGPLTALVLFVAYLLVLVEGVVALGAVAGFMPYPSLSPELAVMLPPTPLALA
;
A
#
# COMPACT_ATOMS: atom_id res chain seq x y z
N LEU A 1 -13.66 13.57 -17.49
CA LEU A 1 -12.40 13.19 -18.17
C LEU A 1 -11.37 14.32 -18.10
N ILE A 2 -11.67 15.55 -18.58
CA ILE A 2 -10.71 16.67 -18.61
C ILE A 2 -10.08 16.96 -17.24
N VAL A 3 -10.88 17.06 -16.19
CA VAL A 3 -10.37 17.32 -14.83
C VAL A 3 -9.40 16.21 -14.36
N ALA A 4 -9.74 14.94 -14.63
CA ALA A 4 -8.86 13.82 -14.31
C ALA A 4 -7.56 13.86 -15.14
N ALA A 5 -7.65 14.20 -16.41
CA ALA A 5 -6.48 14.34 -17.29
C ALA A 5 -5.56 15.49 -16.83
N LEU A 6 -6.12 16.64 -16.48
CA LEU A 6 -5.36 17.78 -15.95
C LEU A 6 -4.63 17.43 -14.63
N ASP A 7 -5.25 16.64 -13.78
CA ASP A 7 -4.63 16.17 -12.54
C ASP A 7 -3.46 15.21 -12.82
N GLU A 8 -3.61 14.26 -13.76
CA GLU A 8 -2.49 13.40 -14.17
C GLU A 8 -1.34 14.23 -14.78
N ILE A 9 -1.64 15.17 -15.67
CA ILE A 9 -0.64 16.09 -16.24
C ILE A 9 0.07 16.88 -15.13
N ALA A 10 -0.66 17.35 -14.11
CA ALA A 10 -0.05 18.08 -13.00
C ALA A 10 0.98 17.24 -12.24
N VAL A 11 0.66 15.95 -11.98
CA VAL A 11 1.62 15.01 -11.36
C VAL A 11 2.79 14.72 -12.28
N ASP A 12 2.55 14.55 -13.58
CA ASP A 12 3.62 14.30 -14.57
C ASP A 12 4.58 15.49 -14.66
N LEU A 13 4.07 16.71 -14.70
CA LEU A 13 4.87 17.92 -14.71
C LEU A 13 5.66 18.09 -13.40
N ALA A 14 5.03 17.83 -12.24
CA ALA A 14 5.72 17.83 -10.96
C ALA A 14 6.85 16.79 -10.94
N TRP A 15 6.57 15.56 -11.38
CA TRP A 15 7.57 14.48 -11.46
C TRP A 15 8.71 14.84 -12.42
N LEU A 16 8.42 15.38 -13.60
CA LEU A 16 9.42 15.83 -14.55
C LEU A 16 10.30 16.94 -13.95
N GLY A 17 9.68 17.93 -13.29
CA GLY A 17 10.41 18.98 -12.56
C GLY A 17 11.35 18.42 -11.50
N LEU A 18 10.90 17.44 -10.70
CA LEU A 18 11.73 16.74 -9.72
C LEU A 18 12.90 15.98 -10.40
N ARG A 19 12.67 15.39 -11.56
CA ARG A 19 13.73 14.69 -12.32
C ARG A 19 14.76 15.66 -12.86
N LEU A 20 14.33 16.77 -13.46
CA LEU A 20 15.22 17.81 -14.02
C LEU A 20 16.05 18.52 -12.95
N THR A 21 15.48 18.78 -11.78
CA THR A 21 16.18 19.40 -10.64
C THR A 21 17.02 18.40 -9.85
N GLY A 22 16.99 17.12 -10.18
CA GLY A 22 17.70 16.06 -9.47
C GLY A 22 17.08 15.64 -8.14
N GLN A 23 16.00 16.29 -7.69
CA GLN A 23 15.29 15.94 -6.46
C GLN A 23 14.53 14.62 -6.55
N GLY A 24 14.15 14.19 -7.77
CA GLY A 24 13.55 12.90 -8.06
C GLY A 24 14.53 11.75 -8.24
N ARG A 25 15.82 11.96 -8.00
CA ARG A 25 16.83 10.90 -8.09
C ARG A 25 16.65 9.88 -6.99
N THR A 26 16.79 8.61 -7.37
CA THR A 26 16.80 7.49 -6.43
C THR A 26 18.18 7.45 -5.78
N GLU A 27 18.23 7.65 -4.46
CA GLU A 27 19.48 7.61 -3.69
C GLU A 27 20.02 6.18 -3.63
N ARG A 28 21.35 6.04 -3.59
CA ARG A 28 22.00 4.75 -3.40
C ARG A 28 22.45 4.61 -1.94
N LEU A 29 22.16 3.49 -1.36
CA LEU A 29 22.59 3.16 0.00
C LEU A 29 24.11 2.89 0.03
N PRO A 30 24.78 3.17 1.17
CA PRO A 30 26.17 2.81 1.36
C PRO A 30 26.40 1.31 1.20
N ARG A 31 27.60 0.92 0.75
CA ARG A 31 27.97 -0.50 0.69
C ARG A 31 27.93 -1.13 2.08
N ARG A 32 27.48 -2.39 2.14
CA ARG A 32 27.40 -3.20 3.37
C ARG A 32 26.44 -2.64 4.44
N CYS A 33 25.37 -1.95 4.03
CA CYS A 33 24.35 -1.52 5.00
C CYS A 33 23.47 -2.66 5.49
N GLU A 34 23.37 -3.76 4.74
CA GLU A 34 22.44 -4.88 4.97
C GLU A 34 22.67 -5.58 6.33
N GLY A 35 23.93 -5.76 6.72
CA GLY A 35 24.28 -6.44 7.98
C GLY A 35 24.55 -5.50 9.17
N GLN A 36 24.33 -4.19 9.01
CA GLN A 36 24.61 -3.24 10.10
C GLN A 36 23.62 -3.40 11.26
N PRO A 37 24.08 -3.24 12.52
CA PRO A 37 23.18 -3.18 13.67
C PRO A 37 22.20 -2.02 13.53
N LEU A 38 20.98 -2.22 14.05
CA LEU A 38 19.97 -1.19 14.11
C LEU A 38 20.26 -0.18 15.25
N SER A 39 19.69 1.01 15.16
CA SER A 39 19.81 2.03 16.22
C SER A 39 18.98 1.66 17.47
N GLY A 40 18.01 0.75 17.34
CA GLY A 40 17.18 0.23 18.43
C GLY A 40 16.54 -1.08 18.04
N ARG A 41 15.71 -1.64 18.93
CA ARG A 41 14.95 -2.87 18.63
C ARG A 41 13.88 -2.60 17.58
N ALA A 42 13.71 -3.53 16.65
CA ALA A 42 12.66 -3.53 15.64
C ALA A 42 11.70 -4.71 15.84
N ALA A 43 10.40 -4.45 15.90
CA ALA A 43 9.38 -5.48 15.85
C ALA A 43 8.83 -5.56 14.42
N VAL A 44 8.89 -6.74 13.81
CA VAL A 44 8.16 -7.03 12.56
C VAL A 44 6.91 -7.79 12.93
N ILE A 45 5.75 -7.31 12.52
CA ILE A 45 4.45 -7.91 12.84
C ILE A 45 3.79 -8.43 11.57
N VAL A 46 3.37 -9.70 11.59
CA VAL A 46 2.82 -10.43 10.46
C VAL A 46 1.53 -11.11 10.87
N PRO A 47 0.36 -10.63 10.45
CA PRO A 47 -0.91 -11.33 10.66
C PRO A 47 -1.01 -12.50 9.68
N ALA A 48 -1.40 -13.70 10.15
CA ALA A 48 -1.53 -14.89 9.33
C ALA A 48 -2.82 -15.65 9.63
N TRP A 49 -3.68 -15.80 8.60
CA TRP A 49 -4.89 -16.60 8.62
C TRP A 49 -5.03 -17.41 7.34
N ARG A 50 -4.93 -18.74 7.44
CA ARG A 50 -4.93 -19.69 6.30
C ARG A 50 -3.79 -19.47 5.32
N GLU A 51 -2.59 -19.22 5.85
CA GLU A 51 -1.37 -18.90 5.09
C GLU A 51 -0.35 -20.06 5.14
N ALA A 52 -0.78 -21.29 5.37
CA ALA A 52 0.10 -22.46 5.54
C ALA A 52 1.07 -22.66 4.38
N GLU A 53 0.67 -22.30 3.15
CA GLU A 53 1.46 -22.51 1.93
C GLU A 53 2.62 -21.51 1.80
N VAL A 54 2.49 -20.30 2.34
CA VAL A 54 3.43 -19.20 2.09
C VAL A 54 4.17 -18.75 3.34
N ILE A 55 3.54 -18.77 4.51
CA ILE A 55 4.09 -18.19 5.75
C ILE A 55 5.44 -18.81 6.16
N GLY A 56 5.63 -20.10 5.95
CA GLY A 56 6.89 -20.77 6.28
C GLY A 56 8.06 -20.26 5.45
N ALA A 57 7.84 -19.99 4.15
CA ALA A 57 8.84 -19.41 3.27
C ALA A 57 9.14 -17.96 3.65
N MET A 58 8.10 -17.16 3.93
CA MET A 58 8.22 -15.78 4.38
C MET A 58 9.04 -15.66 5.68
N VAL A 59 8.73 -16.45 6.69
CA VAL A 59 9.45 -16.45 7.98
C VAL A 59 10.93 -16.75 7.79
N ARG A 60 11.26 -17.83 7.05
CA ARG A 60 12.65 -18.18 6.76
C ARG A 60 13.36 -17.07 6.00
N HIS A 61 12.75 -16.59 4.92
CA HIS A 61 13.33 -15.51 4.13
C HIS A 61 13.61 -14.27 4.95
N THR A 62 12.68 -13.86 5.80
CA THR A 62 12.84 -12.66 6.65
C THR A 62 13.97 -12.83 7.65
N LEU A 63 14.05 -13.96 8.35
CA LEU A 63 15.08 -14.22 9.35
C LEU A 63 16.48 -14.39 8.72
N ASP A 64 16.56 -15.01 7.53
CA ASP A 64 17.81 -15.17 6.80
C ASP A 64 18.28 -13.85 6.17
N THR A 65 17.35 -13.05 5.64
CA THR A 65 17.64 -11.79 4.93
C THR A 65 17.98 -10.65 5.88
N TRP A 66 17.35 -10.60 7.06
CA TRP A 66 17.56 -9.60 8.09
C TRP A 66 18.28 -10.22 9.31
N PRO A 67 19.62 -10.26 9.30
CA PRO A 67 20.41 -10.94 10.34
C PRO A 67 20.52 -10.19 11.67
N GLN A 68 19.92 -8.99 11.76
CA GLN A 68 20.03 -8.14 12.94
C GLN A 68 19.44 -8.82 14.19
N TRP A 69 20.24 -8.93 15.24
CA TRP A 69 19.81 -9.51 16.51
C TRP A 69 18.76 -8.65 17.24
N GLN A 70 18.69 -7.36 16.91
CA GLN A 70 17.67 -6.44 17.45
C GLN A 70 16.27 -6.65 16.84
N LEU A 71 16.16 -7.46 15.80
CA LEU A 71 14.89 -7.84 15.18
C LEU A 71 14.13 -8.81 16.08
N SER A 72 12.83 -8.60 16.25
CA SER A 72 11.88 -9.59 16.74
C SER A 72 10.75 -9.73 15.72
N LEU A 73 10.54 -10.95 15.19
CA LEU A 73 9.50 -11.26 14.22
C LEU A 73 8.30 -11.87 14.95
N TYR A 74 7.19 -11.16 14.98
CA TYR A 74 5.93 -11.59 15.59
C TYR A 74 4.99 -12.09 14.51
N VAL A 75 4.58 -13.36 14.60
CA VAL A 75 3.60 -13.96 13.67
C VAL A 75 2.32 -14.24 14.44
N GLY A 76 1.22 -13.65 14.00
CA GLY A 76 -0.11 -13.84 14.59
C GLY A 76 -0.82 -15.03 13.96
N CYS A 77 -1.11 -16.05 14.79
CA CYS A 77 -1.78 -17.27 14.39
C CYS A 77 -3.10 -17.47 15.16
N TYR A 78 -3.96 -18.36 14.69
CA TYR A 78 -5.24 -18.66 15.32
C TYR A 78 -5.33 -20.13 15.75
N ARG A 79 -6.02 -20.39 16.87
CA ARG A 79 -6.20 -21.77 17.39
C ARG A 79 -6.93 -22.69 16.41
N ASN A 80 -7.83 -22.13 15.61
CA ASN A 80 -8.63 -22.86 14.61
C ASN A 80 -7.97 -22.88 13.22
N ASP A 81 -6.66 -22.54 13.16
CA ASP A 81 -5.83 -22.66 11.94
C ASP A 81 -4.51 -23.38 12.27
N PRO A 82 -4.57 -24.67 12.61
CA PRO A 82 -3.39 -25.44 13.00
C PRO A 82 -2.38 -25.62 11.87
N ALA A 83 -2.83 -25.56 10.60
CA ALA A 83 -1.94 -25.71 9.45
C ALA A 83 -0.97 -24.53 9.33
N THR A 84 -1.46 -23.30 9.42
CA THR A 84 -0.62 -22.09 9.43
C THR A 84 0.34 -22.10 10.63
N LEU A 85 -0.17 -22.44 11.82
CA LEU A 85 0.66 -22.54 13.03
C LEU A 85 1.79 -23.56 12.86
N ALA A 86 1.50 -24.76 12.34
CA ALA A 86 2.49 -25.80 12.08
C ALA A 86 3.56 -25.34 11.08
N ALA A 87 3.17 -24.63 10.03
CA ALA A 87 4.10 -24.07 9.04
C ALA A 87 5.05 -23.03 9.66
N VAL A 88 4.55 -22.17 10.54
CA VAL A 88 5.39 -21.19 11.28
C VAL A 88 6.35 -21.90 12.22
N VAL A 89 5.89 -22.88 13.00
CA VAL A 89 6.74 -23.67 13.93
C VAL A 89 7.84 -24.40 13.15
N ALA A 90 7.52 -25.04 12.04
CA ALA A 90 8.50 -25.72 11.19
C ALA A 90 9.54 -24.75 10.59
N ALA A 91 9.15 -23.52 10.33
CA ALA A 91 10.04 -22.48 9.79
C ALA A 91 10.97 -21.86 10.85
N ALA A 92 10.63 -21.98 12.13
CA ALA A 92 11.31 -21.32 13.26
C ALA A 92 12.80 -21.70 13.38
N ARG A 93 13.15 -22.97 13.16
CA ARG A 93 14.52 -23.51 13.32
C ARG A 93 15.22 -23.05 14.62
N ASP A 94 14.44 -22.92 15.69
CA ASP A 94 14.89 -22.43 17.00
C ASP A 94 15.48 -21.01 16.99
N ASP A 95 15.14 -20.18 15.98
CA ASP A 95 15.61 -18.79 15.92
C ASP A 95 14.96 -17.98 17.06
N PRO A 96 15.77 -17.44 18.01
CA PRO A 96 15.25 -16.73 19.17
C PRO A 96 14.56 -15.40 18.83
N ARG A 97 14.66 -14.93 17.59
CA ARG A 97 14.01 -13.71 17.12
C ARG A 97 12.54 -13.92 16.77
N LEU A 98 12.11 -15.19 16.51
CA LEU A 98 10.71 -15.48 16.20
C LEU A 98 9.84 -15.51 17.46
N ARG A 99 8.68 -14.90 17.37
CA ARG A 99 7.62 -14.88 18.39
C ARG A 99 6.30 -15.31 17.76
N ILE A 100 5.78 -16.45 18.17
CA ILE A 100 4.46 -16.91 17.74
C ILE A 100 3.42 -16.40 18.73
N VAL A 101 2.44 -15.67 18.23
CA VAL A 101 1.38 -15.05 19.04
C VAL A 101 0.05 -15.67 18.64
N ILE A 102 -0.56 -16.39 19.56
CA ILE A 102 -1.89 -16.97 19.33
C ILE A 102 -2.95 -15.90 19.62
N HIS A 103 -3.84 -15.70 18.67
CA HIS A 103 -4.97 -14.80 18.83
C HIS A 103 -5.97 -15.39 19.82
N GLU A 104 -6.56 -14.55 20.67
CA GLU A 104 -7.51 -14.96 21.71
C GLU A 104 -8.83 -15.43 21.09
N ASN A 105 -9.30 -14.71 20.08
CA ASN A 105 -10.49 -15.05 19.32
C ASN A 105 -10.18 -16.13 18.26
N LEU A 106 -11.21 -16.89 17.91
CA LEU A 106 -11.14 -17.77 16.75
C LEU A 106 -11.15 -16.94 15.47
N GLY A 107 -10.39 -17.38 14.46
CA GLY A 107 -10.41 -16.78 13.13
C GLY A 107 -11.63 -17.20 12.30
N PRO A 108 -11.97 -16.43 11.26
CA PRO A 108 -11.28 -15.21 10.86
C PRO A 108 -11.66 -13.99 11.73
N THR A 109 -10.69 -13.11 11.99
CA THR A 109 -10.93 -11.74 12.45
C THR A 109 -10.49 -10.76 11.36
N THR A 110 -10.51 -9.45 11.63
CA THR A 110 -9.93 -8.49 10.68
C THR A 110 -8.39 -8.50 10.79
N LYS A 111 -7.70 -8.05 9.73
CA LYS A 111 -6.24 -7.85 9.75
C LYS A 111 -5.84 -6.96 10.92
N ALA A 112 -6.55 -5.86 11.12
CA ALA A 112 -6.32 -4.92 12.21
C ALA A 112 -6.48 -5.53 13.60
N ASP A 113 -7.43 -6.44 13.82
CA ASP A 113 -7.56 -7.17 15.09
C ASP A 113 -6.31 -7.99 15.38
N CYS A 114 -5.81 -8.72 14.37
CA CYS A 114 -4.59 -9.50 14.50
C CYS A 114 -3.38 -8.59 14.77
N LEU A 115 -3.24 -7.48 14.03
CA LEU A 115 -2.19 -6.49 14.25
C LEU A 115 -2.26 -5.89 15.67
N ASN A 116 -3.45 -5.59 16.19
CA ASN A 116 -3.63 -5.11 17.57
C ASN A 116 -3.24 -6.17 18.61
N ARG A 117 -3.50 -7.46 18.35
CA ARG A 117 -3.03 -8.55 19.23
C ARG A 117 -1.51 -8.65 19.22
N LEU A 118 -0.88 -8.54 18.04
CA LEU A 118 0.59 -8.53 17.89
C LEU A 118 1.21 -7.32 18.58
N TYR A 119 0.60 -6.16 18.45
CA TYR A 119 1.03 -4.93 19.11
C TYR A 119 0.95 -5.05 20.65
N ARG A 120 -0.06 -5.71 21.20
CA ARG A 120 -0.09 -6.03 22.64
C ARG A 120 1.03 -6.96 23.04
N ALA A 121 1.31 -8.00 22.25
CA ALA A 121 2.38 -8.94 22.54
C ALA A 121 3.76 -8.27 22.56
N LEU A 122 4.04 -7.34 21.63
CA LEU A 122 5.28 -6.58 21.68
C LEU A 122 5.36 -5.65 22.91
N ALA A 123 4.24 -5.04 23.34
CA ALA A 123 4.20 -4.22 24.55
C ALA A 123 4.42 -5.07 25.82
N GLU A 124 3.90 -6.30 25.86
CA GLU A 124 4.19 -7.28 26.92
C GLU A 124 5.69 -7.66 26.97
N ASP A 125 6.34 -7.77 25.79
CA ASP A 125 7.78 -8.03 25.72
C ASP A 125 8.60 -6.82 26.17
N GLU A 126 8.18 -5.59 25.85
CA GLU A 126 8.79 -4.36 26.38
C GLU A 126 8.72 -4.34 27.91
N ALA A 127 7.55 -4.62 28.47
CA ALA A 127 7.36 -4.63 29.93
C ALA A 127 8.23 -5.70 30.63
N ARG A 128 8.37 -6.90 30.03
CA ARG A 128 9.19 -7.98 30.57
C ARG A 128 10.69 -7.73 30.48
N SER A 129 11.13 -7.16 29.35
CA SER A 129 12.57 -6.94 29.10
C SER A 129 13.09 -5.62 29.63
N GLY A 130 12.22 -4.66 29.93
CA GLY A 130 12.58 -3.29 30.27
C GLY A 130 13.15 -2.48 29.08
N VAL A 131 13.10 -3.02 27.85
CA VAL A 131 13.68 -2.40 26.66
C VAL A 131 12.60 -2.18 25.60
N ALA A 132 12.35 -0.92 25.28
CA ALA A 132 11.37 -0.52 24.27
C ALA A 132 11.82 -0.84 22.84
N PHE A 133 10.86 -1.07 21.95
CA PHE A 133 11.12 -1.08 20.53
C PHE A 133 11.26 0.37 20.00
N ALA A 134 12.12 0.56 19.01
CA ALA A 134 12.25 1.84 18.31
C ALA A 134 11.22 1.96 17.18
N MET A 135 10.98 0.86 16.46
CA MET A 135 10.05 0.83 15.34
C MET A 135 9.26 -0.48 15.27
N VAL A 136 8.10 -0.39 14.62
CA VAL A 136 7.25 -1.52 14.26
C VAL A 136 7.11 -1.55 12.74
N VAL A 137 7.44 -2.69 12.14
CA VAL A 137 7.36 -2.94 10.69
C VAL A 137 6.18 -3.86 10.43
N ILE A 138 5.37 -3.56 9.42
CA ILE A 138 4.24 -4.40 9.00
C ILE A 138 4.61 -5.11 7.70
N GLN A 139 4.35 -6.42 7.66
CA GLN A 139 4.47 -7.27 6.48
C GLN A 139 3.27 -8.23 6.42
N ASP A 140 2.93 -8.70 5.23
CA ASP A 140 1.95 -9.75 5.02
C ASP A 140 2.63 -11.13 4.93
N ALA A 141 1.84 -12.19 4.99
CA ALA A 141 2.33 -13.57 5.08
C ALA A 141 3.06 -14.07 3.82
N GLU A 142 2.88 -13.41 2.68
CA GLU A 142 3.50 -13.71 1.39
C GLU A 142 4.64 -12.77 0.99
N ASP A 143 4.99 -11.82 1.85
CA ASP A 143 5.97 -10.79 1.52
C ASP A 143 7.42 -11.29 1.49
N MET A 144 8.15 -10.81 0.50
CA MET A 144 9.59 -11.02 0.38
C MET A 144 10.34 -9.71 0.63
N VAL A 145 10.99 -9.63 1.78
CA VAL A 145 11.67 -8.41 2.23
C VAL A 145 13.02 -8.21 1.51
N PRO A 146 13.41 -6.95 1.19
CA PRO A 146 14.70 -6.66 0.60
C PRO A 146 15.81 -6.63 1.67
N PRO A 147 17.05 -7.13 1.37
CA PRO A 147 18.14 -7.16 2.34
C PRO A 147 18.44 -5.82 3.00
N ALA A 148 18.47 -4.75 2.21
CA ALA A 148 18.72 -3.40 2.70
C ALA A 148 17.49 -2.72 3.32
N GLY A 149 16.32 -3.39 3.35
CA GLY A 149 15.05 -2.77 3.77
C GLY A 149 15.04 -2.34 5.22
N LEU A 150 15.34 -3.26 6.13
CA LEU A 150 15.30 -2.97 7.57
C LEU A 150 16.31 -1.89 8.00
N PRO A 151 17.58 -1.93 7.58
CA PRO A 151 18.54 -0.84 7.85
C PRO A 151 18.15 0.50 7.20
N ALA A 152 17.53 0.49 6.03
CA ALA A 152 17.05 1.71 5.39
C ALA A 152 15.91 2.36 6.18
N MET A 153 14.95 1.55 6.65
CA MET A 153 13.88 2.00 7.53
C MET A 153 14.44 2.58 8.84
N ASP A 154 15.31 1.85 9.54
CA ASP A 154 15.94 2.31 10.80
C ASP A 154 16.65 3.65 10.63
N ARG A 155 17.42 3.82 9.54
CA ARG A 155 18.09 5.07 9.23
C ARG A 155 17.12 6.22 9.00
N ALA A 156 16.02 5.98 8.29
CA ALA A 156 15.02 7.00 7.98
C ALA A 156 14.18 7.37 9.20
N MET A 157 13.90 6.40 10.09
CA MET A 157 13.15 6.62 11.33
C MET A 157 13.79 7.61 12.29
N LYS A 158 15.08 7.93 12.14
CA LYS A 158 15.74 9.01 12.89
C LYS A 158 15.15 10.40 12.60
N ARG A 159 14.42 10.55 11.48
CA ARG A 159 13.86 11.84 11.01
C ARG A 159 12.41 11.74 10.54
N ALA A 160 11.82 10.56 10.63
CA ALA A 160 10.44 10.27 10.23
C ALA A 160 9.74 9.44 11.30
N ASP A 161 8.44 9.58 11.40
CA ASP A 161 7.57 8.79 12.27
C ASP A 161 6.93 7.61 11.53
N PHE A 162 6.90 7.69 10.21
CA PHE A 162 6.39 6.68 9.29
C PHE A 162 7.26 6.60 8.04
N VAL A 163 7.54 5.40 7.58
CA VAL A 163 8.34 5.12 6.40
C VAL A 163 7.66 4.05 5.56
N GLN A 164 7.55 4.31 4.26
CA GLN A 164 7.05 3.35 3.27
C GLN A 164 8.13 3.03 2.25
N LEU A 165 8.47 1.76 2.08
CA LEU A 165 9.23 1.27 0.92
C LEU A 165 8.28 1.07 -0.29
N PRO A 166 8.79 1.12 -1.52
CA PRO A 166 8.02 0.67 -2.67
C PRO A 166 7.59 -0.78 -2.51
N VAL A 167 6.40 -1.09 -3.02
CA VAL A 167 5.91 -2.45 -3.16
C VAL A 167 5.97 -2.84 -4.63
N ARG A 168 6.44 -4.03 -4.93
CA ARG A 168 6.49 -4.57 -6.29
C ARG A 168 5.68 -5.86 -6.35
N PRO A 169 4.50 -5.83 -7.00
CA PRO A 169 3.79 -7.04 -7.33
C PRO A 169 4.62 -7.94 -8.23
N GLU A 170 4.71 -9.22 -7.89
CA GLU A 170 5.36 -10.23 -8.72
C GLU A 170 4.36 -10.81 -9.74
N ILE A 171 4.85 -11.09 -10.94
CA ILE A 171 4.01 -11.67 -12.00
C ILE A 171 3.77 -13.15 -11.70
N HIS A 172 2.52 -13.50 -11.44
CA HIS A 172 2.14 -14.89 -11.18
C HIS A 172 2.20 -15.71 -12.50
N PRO A 173 2.91 -16.84 -12.52
CA PRO A 173 3.09 -17.65 -13.76
C PRO A 173 1.77 -18.06 -14.42
N GLY A 174 0.74 -18.39 -13.61
CA GLY A 174 -0.57 -18.83 -14.08
C GLY A 174 -1.55 -17.70 -14.43
N SER A 175 -1.21 -16.43 -14.20
CA SER A 175 -2.14 -15.30 -14.38
C SER A 175 -1.44 -14.02 -14.81
N ARG A 176 -0.79 -14.04 -15.97
CA ARG A 176 0.03 -12.93 -16.47
C ARG A 176 -0.75 -11.61 -16.61
N TRP A 177 -1.98 -11.65 -17.09
CA TRP A 177 -2.77 -10.43 -17.36
C TRP A 177 -3.19 -9.71 -16.07
N ILE A 178 -3.72 -10.45 -15.09
CA ILE A 178 -4.19 -9.86 -13.82
C ILE A 178 -2.99 -9.39 -13.01
N SER A 179 -1.94 -10.20 -12.86
CA SER A 179 -0.76 -9.82 -12.11
C SER A 179 0.06 -8.71 -12.78
N ALA A 180 0.10 -8.65 -14.13
CA ALA A 180 0.71 -7.53 -14.84
C ALA A 180 -0.03 -6.22 -14.59
N HIS A 181 -1.38 -6.25 -14.54
CA HIS A 181 -2.15 -5.06 -14.20
C HIS A 181 -1.81 -4.50 -12.82
N TYR A 182 -1.63 -5.37 -11.79
CA TYR A 182 -1.12 -4.92 -10.48
C TYR A 182 0.29 -4.34 -10.58
N ALA A 183 1.17 -4.99 -11.34
CA ALA A 183 2.55 -4.52 -11.50
C ALA A 183 2.59 -3.13 -12.16
N ASP A 184 1.79 -2.88 -13.17
CA ASP A 184 1.68 -1.58 -13.84
C ASP A 184 1.11 -0.50 -12.91
N GLU A 185 0.04 -0.82 -12.18
CA GLU A 185 -0.59 0.10 -11.22
C GLU A 185 0.38 0.50 -10.09
N PHE A 186 1.08 -0.47 -9.52
CA PHE A 186 2.07 -0.18 -8.47
C PHE A 186 3.33 0.51 -9.02
N ALA A 187 3.73 0.21 -10.25
CA ALA A 187 4.82 0.93 -10.91
C ALA A 187 4.47 2.41 -11.07
N GLU A 188 3.28 2.73 -11.57
CA GLU A 188 2.80 4.11 -11.71
C GLU A 188 2.69 4.80 -10.34
N SER A 189 2.09 4.13 -9.36
CA SER A 189 1.93 4.67 -8.02
C SER A 189 3.30 4.89 -7.33
N HIS A 190 4.13 3.84 -7.23
CA HIS A 190 5.34 3.86 -6.41
C HIS A 190 6.60 4.37 -7.12
N ALA A 191 6.62 4.45 -8.47
CA ALA A 191 7.74 5.04 -9.17
C ALA A 191 7.54 6.54 -9.46
N LYS A 192 6.30 7.04 -9.44
CA LYS A 192 5.95 8.41 -9.78
C LYS A 192 5.10 9.10 -8.70
N ALA A 193 3.84 8.69 -8.53
CA ALA A 193 2.87 9.42 -7.72
C ALA A 193 3.31 9.54 -6.24
N MET A 194 3.77 8.47 -5.60
CA MET A 194 4.24 8.48 -4.22
C MET A 194 5.54 9.30 -4.06
N VAL A 195 6.42 9.31 -5.07
CA VAL A 195 7.62 10.16 -5.06
C VAL A 195 7.24 11.64 -5.11
N VAL A 196 6.30 12.02 -5.96
CA VAL A 196 5.77 13.40 -6.03
C VAL A 196 5.13 13.77 -4.69
N ARG A 197 4.28 12.90 -4.15
CA ARG A 197 3.58 13.09 -2.87
C ARG A 197 4.56 13.33 -1.71
N ASP A 198 5.62 12.51 -1.60
CA ASP A 198 6.68 12.68 -0.60
C ASP A 198 7.43 14.01 -0.76
N ARG A 199 7.80 14.37 -1.98
CA ARG A 199 8.55 15.59 -2.27
C ARG A 199 7.74 16.86 -2.06
N LEU A 200 6.45 16.83 -2.29
CA LEU A 200 5.51 17.90 -1.95
C LEU A 200 5.24 17.99 -0.43
N GLY A 201 5.74 17.03 0.34
CA GLY A 201 5.52 16.93 1.78
C GLY A 201 4.06 16.64 2.13
N ALA A 202 3.28 16.06 1.21
CA ALA A 202 1.90 15.68 1.49
C ALA A 202 1.83 14.45 2.40
N ALA A 203 0.70 14.29 3.09
CA ALA A 203 0.44 13.11 3.91
C ALA A 203 0.50 11.84 3.05
N LEU A 204 1.26 10.85 3.51
CA LEU A 204 1.48 9.58 2.81
C LEU A 204 0.55 8.51 3.38
N PRO A 205 -0.19 7.76 2.55
CA PRO A 205 -0.83 6.52 3.01
C PRO A 205 0.21 5.42 3.20
N ALA A 206 -0.05 4.47 4.09
CA ALA A 206 0.70 3.24 4.11
C ALA A 206 0.07 2.22 3.14
N ALA A 207 0.90 1.31 2.63
CA ALA A 207 0.47 0.26 1.71
C ALA A 207 0.21 -1.08 2.43
N GLY A 208 0.25 -1.10 3.76
CA GLY A 208 0.01 -2.30 4.56
C GLY A 208 1.17 -3.29 4.61
N VAL A 209 2.18 -3.10 3.74
CA VAL A 209 3.39 -3.93 3.64
C VAL A 209 4.61 -3.06 3.36
N GLY A 210 5.78 -3.50 3.77
CA GLY A 210 7.01 -2.73 3.57
C GLY A 210 6.98 -1.35 4.23
N CYS A 211 6.26 -1.22 5.32
CA CYS A 211 6.10 0.03 6.05
C CYS A 211 6.56 -0.11 7.50
N ALA A 212 7.19 0.95 8.01
CA ALA A 212 7.66 1.06 9.38
C ALA A 212 7.10 2.29 10.08
N PHE A 213 6.77 2.13 11.34
CA PHE A 213 6.21 3.17 12.20
C PHE A 213 7.06 3.32 13.46
N ALA A 214 7.32 4.55 13.89
CA ALA A 214 7.93 4.79 15.18
C ALA A 214 7.04 4.21 16.28
N ARG A 215 7.64 3.47 17.22
CA ARG A 215 6.90 2.90 18.35
C ARG A 215 6.14 3.98 19.13
N SER A 216 6.76 5.17 19.26
CA SER A 216 6.18 6.33 19.94
C SER A 216 4.95 6.91 19.25
N VAL A 217 4.91 6.92 17.90
CA VAL A 217 3.74 7.44 17.17
C VAL A 217 2.57 6.47 17.26
N LEU A 218 2.82 5.17 17.23
CA LEU A 218 1.77 4.16 17.45
C LEU A 218 1.21 4.24 18.88
N ALA A 219 2.06 4.50 19.89
CA ALA A 219 1.60 4.69 21.27
C ALA A 219 0.73 5.94 21.43
N ARG A 220 1.07 7.05 20.75
CA ARG A 220 0.22 8.26 20.73
C ARG A 220 -1.14 7.98 20.08
N LEU A 221 -1.13 7.28 18.96
CA LEU A 221 -2.37 6.90 18.26
C LEU A 221 -3.22 5.96 19.11
N GLU A 222 -2.62 4.97 19.75
CA GLU A 222 -3.32 4.08 20.69
C GLU A 222 -3.96 4.88 21.82
N ALA A 223 -3.23 5.83 22.42
CA ALA A 223 -3.76 6.67 23.51
C ALA A 223 -4.95 7.52 23.04
N GLN A 224 -4.88 8.10 21.84
CA GLN A 224 -6.00 8.83 21.24
C GLN A 224 -7.22 7.91 21.03
N ARG A 225 -7.04 6.76 20.37
CA ARG A 225 -8.12 5.80 20.11
C ARG A 225 -8.73 5.26 21.39
N ARG A 226 -7.93 5.04 22.43
CA ARG A 226 -8.41 4.63 23.76
C ARG A 226 -9.32 5.70 24.39
N SER A 227 -9.04 6.98 24.20
CA SER A 227 -9.95 8.07 24.67
C SER A 227 -11.29 8.10 23.92
N GLU A 228 -11.35 7.49 22.75
CA GLU A 228 -12.55 7.29 21.92
C GLU A 228 -13.26 5.94 22.20
N GLY A 229 -12.78 5.17 23.20
CA GLY A 229 -13.31 3.84 23.55
C GLY A 229 -12.86 2.70 22.62
N LEU A 230 -11.87 2.96 21.77
CA LEU A 230 -11.32 1.98 20.83
C LEU A 230 -10.05 1.30 21.37
N THR A 231 -9.70 0.14 20.85
CA THR A 231 -8.55 -0.65 21.30
C THR A 231 -7.44 -0.71 20.26
N GLY A 232 -6.21 -0.47 20.70
CA GLY A 232 -5.01 -0.57 19.86
C GLY A 232 -4.89 0.56 18.80
N PRO A 233 -3.74 0.63 18.12
CA PRO A 233 -3.50 1.66 17.12
C PRO A 233 -4.14 1.37 15.75
N PHE A 234 -4.51 0.12 15.45
CA PHE A 234 -5.07 -0.27 14.15
C PHE A 234 -6.59 -0.29 14.18
N ALA A 235 -7.23 0.29 13.15
CA ALA A 235 -8.68 0.44 13.08
C ALA A 235 -9.35 -0.86 12.60
N SER A 236 -9.90 -1.66 13.49
CA SER A 236 -10.55 -2.93 13.16
C SER A 236 -11.89 -2.79 12.43
N ASP A 237 -12.46 -1.61 12.46
CA ASP A 237 -13.69 -1.22 11.77
C ASP A 237 -13.43 -0.53 10.40
N CYS A 238 -12.16 -0.48 9.95
CA CYS A 238 -11.73 0.08 8.68
C CYS A 238 -11.36 -1.03 7.69
N LEU A 239 -11.75 -0.87 6.42
CA LEU A 239 -11.41 -1.83 5.35
C LEU A 239 -9.98 -1.64 4.82
N THR A 240 -9.41 -0.46 5.03
CA THR A 240 -8.05 -0.06 4.61
C THR A 240 -7.37 0.66 5.77
N GLU A 241 -7.17 -0.08 6.86
CA GLU A 241 -6.61 0.42 8.12
C GLU A 241 -5.20 0.99 7.94
N ASP A 242 -4.45 0.44 7.00
CA ASP A 242 -3.11 0.86 6.61
C ASP A 242 -3.12 2.24 5.94
N TYR A 243 -4.00 2.43 4.94
CA TYR A 243 -4.18 3.72 4.28
C TYR A 243 -4.54 4.81 5.30
N GLU A 244 -5.49 4.52 6.18
CA GLU A 244 -5.92 5.45 7.24
C GLU A 244 -4.79 5.77 8.20
N LEU A 245 -4.02 4.75 8.63
CA LEU A 245 -2.93 4.89 9.60
C LEU A 245 -1.87 5.90 9.15
N GLY A 246 -1.40 5.81 7.91
CA GLY A 246 -0.42 6.74 7.36
C GLY A 246 -0.91 8.20 7.38
N LEU A 247 -2.17 8.43 7.02
CA LEU A 247 -2.78 9.75 6.99
C LEU A 247 -3.05 10.31 8.40
N LEU A 248 -3.46 9.47 9.35
CA LEU A 248 -3.66 9.88 10.75
C LEU A 248 -2.35 10.33 11.39
N ILE A 249 -1.24 9.62 11.12
CA ILE A 249 0.09 10.02 11.61
C ILE A 249 0.42 11.45 11.14
N ALA A 250 0.19 11.76 9.87
CA ALA A 250 0.41 13.10 9.35
C ALA A 250 -0.47 14.15 10.03
N ARG A 251 -1.74 13.83 10.32
CA ARG A 251 -2.67 14.71 11.06
C ARG A 251 -2.24 14.98 12.50
N MET A 252 -1.60 14.00 13.13
CA MET A 252 -0.99 14.15 14.46
C MET A 252 0.32 14.93 14.44
N GLY A 253 0.70 15.52 13.29
CA GLY A 253 1.97 16.24 13.09
C GLY A 253 3.19 15.35 12.88
N GLY A 254 2.99 14.05 12.70
CA GLY A 254 4.05 13.10 12.37
C GLY A 254 4.52 13.25 10.92
N LYS A 255 5.76 12.84 10.65
CA LYS A 255 6.40 12.92 9.34
C LYS A 255 6.43 11.56 8.67
N GLY A 256 5.74 11.43 7.54
CA GLY A 256 5.86 10.28 6.65
C GLY A 256 6.98 10.48 5.62
N ARG A 257 7.65 9.40 5.20
CA ARG A 257 8.62 9.40 4.11
C ARG A 257 8.41 8.19 3.20
N PHE A 258 8.44 8.42 1.91
CA PHE A 258 8.49 7.37 0.90
C PHE A 258 9.94 7.15 0.45
N LEU A 259 10.49 5.96 0.74
CA LEU A 259 11.91 5.67 0.52
C LEU A 259 12.12 4.91 -0.78
N ARG A 260 12.35 5.62 -1.86
CA ARG A 260 12.78 5.02 -3.12
C ARG A 260 14.30 5.03 -3.19
N LEU A 261 14.92 3.88 -2.84
CA LEU A 261 16.35 3.72 -2.68
C LEU A 261 16.87 2.59 -3.57
N ARG A 262 18.17 2.63 -3.88
CA ARG A 262 18.90 1.51 -4.48
C ARG A 262 19.93 0.97 -3.49
N ASP A 263 20.11 -0.33 -3.50
CA ASP A 263 21.17 -0.98 -2.72
C ASP A 263 22.57 -0.77 -3.32
N SER A 264 23.58 -1.42 -2.75
CA SER A 264 24.95 -1.34 -3.21
C SER A 264 25.17 -1.91 -4.63
N GLU A 265 24.31 -2.83 -5.07
CA GLU A 265 24.35 -3.45 -6.39
C GLU A 265 23.54 -2.67 -7.43
N GLY A 266 22.82 -1.65 -6.99
CA GLY A 266 21.97 -0.82 -7.84
C GLY A 266 20.54 -1.34 -8.00
N GLN A 267 20.18 -2.42 -7.29
CA GLN A 267 18.81 -2.93 -7.26
C GLN A 267 17.91 -2.01 -6.46
N LEU A 268 16.63 -1.94 -6.82
CA LEU A 268 15.67 -1.15 -6.07
C LEU A 268 15.33 -1.86 -4.75
N VAL A 269 15.41 -1.14 -3.64
CA VAL A 269 14.98 -1.64 -2.32
C VAL A 269 13.47 -1.63 -2.27
N VAL A 270 12.85 -2.80 -2.48
CA VAL A 270 11.39 -2.94 -2.59
C VAL A 270 10.93 -4.18 -1.82
N THR A 271 9.77 -4.12 -1.17
CA THR A 271 9.04 -5.30 -0.73
C THR A 271 8.39 -5.95 -1.95
N ARG A 272 8.58 -7.27 -2.14
CA ARG A 272 7.96 -8.02 -3.23
C ARG A 272 6.82 -8.84 -2.65
N SER A 273 5.71 -8.90 -3.35
CA SER A 273 4.53 -9.64 -2.91
C SER A 273 3.77 -10.21 -4.10
N TYR A 274 3.09 -11.33 -3.90
CA TYR A 274 2.13 -11.83 -4.87
C TYR A 274 0.76 -11.25 -4.58
N PHE A 275 0.14 -10.72 -5.62
CA PHE A 275 -1.23 -10.24 -5.58
C PHE A 275 -2.17 -11.30 -6.16
N PRO A 276 -3.49 -11.21 -5.95
CA PRO A 276 -4.44 -12.19 -6.48
C PRO A 276 -4.23 -12.47 -7.95
N GLY A 277 -4.10 -13.75 -8.29
CA GLY A 277 -3.99 -14.24 -9.66
C GLY A 277 -5.33 -14.48 -10.34
N GLY A 278 -6.42 -14.67 -9.57
CA GLY A 278 -7.77 -14.87 -10.05
C GLY A 278 -8.54 -13.57 -10.24
N LEU A 279 -9.44 -13.52 -11.23
CA LEU A 279 -10.25 -12.32 -11.49
C LEU A 279 -11.18 -12.02 -10.31
N GLU A 280 -11.81 -13.04 -9.74
CA GLU A 280 -12.76 -12.87 -8.63
C GLU A 280 -12.09 -12.29 -7.40
N GLU A 281 -10.93 -12.83 -7.01
CA GLU A 281 -10.15 -12.33 -5.88
C GLU A 281 -9.64 -10.91 -6.13
N ALA A 282 -9.18 -10.62 -7.35
CA ALA A 282 -8.73 -9.29 -7.75
C ALA A 282 -9.86 -8.26 -7.67
N VAL A 283 -11.06 -8.60 -8.18
CA VAL A 283 -12.24 -7.73 -8.08
C VAL A 283 -12.62 -7.52 -6.62
N ARG A 284 -12.65 -8.57 -5.79
CA ARG A 284 -12.95 -8.46 -4.36
C ARG A 284 -11.96 -7.55 -3.63
N GLN A 285 -10.67 -7.71 -3.89
CA GLN A 285 -9.61 -6.87 -3.29
C GLN A 285 -9.75 -5.41 -3.72
N LYS A 286 -9.90 -5.15 -5.03
CA LYS A 286 -10.06 -3.77 -5.53
C LYS A 286 -11.34 -3.12 -5.06
N THR A 287 -12.44 -3.86 -4.96
CA THR A 287 -13.69 -3.36 -4.38
C THR A 287 -13.50 -2.93 -2.92
N ARG A 288 -12.77 -3.74 -2.13
CA ARG A 288 -12.41 -3.39 -0.76
C ARG A 288 -11.58 -2.11 -0.70
N TRP A 289 -10.57 -1.96 -1.58
CA TRP A 289 -9.74 -0.75 -1.64
C TRP A 289 -10.55 0.48 -2.04
N VAL A 290 -11.37 0.38 -3.08
CA VAL A 290 -12.23 1.48 -3.52
C VAL A 290 -13.18 1.89 -2.40
N HIS A 291 -13.83 0.93 -1.74
CA HIS A 291 -14.72 1.21 -0.62
C HIS A 291 -13.97 1.86 0.56
N GLY A 292 -12.85 1.28 0.98
CA GLY A 292 -12.06 1.76 2.13
C GLY A 292 -11.47 3.16 1.87
N ILE A 293 -10.84 3.37 0.72
CA ILE A 293 -10.15 4.63 0.40
C ILE A 293 -11.14 5.74 0.03
N ALA A 294 -12.07 5.47 -0.91
CA ALA A 294 -12.92 6.52 -1.44
C ALA A 294 -14.15 6.79 -0.58
N LEU A 295 -14.85 5.77 -0.07
CA LEU A 295 -16.09 5.94 0.67
C LEU A 295 -15.83 6.05 2.18
N GLN A 296 -15.26 5.04 2.83
CA GLN A 296 -14.94 5.13 4.26
C GLN A 296 -13.91 6.23 4.55
N GLY A 297 -12.91 6.41 3.70
CA GLY A 297 -11.94 7.49 3.83
C GLY A 297 -12.58 8.88 3.77
N TRP A 298 -13.68 9.05 3.04
CA TRP A 298 -14.46 10.30 3.05
C TRP A 298 -15.05 10.56 4.42
N ASP A 299 -15.78 9.59 4.99
CA ASP A 299 -16.47 9.74 6.28
C ASP A 299 -15.49 9.83 7.46
N ARG A 300 -14.47 8.95 7.49
CA ARG A 300 -13.57 8.81 8.63
C ARG A 300 -12.46 9.86 8.66
N LEU A 301 -11.91 10.18 7.51
CA LEU A 301 -10.80 11.13 7.38
C LEU A 301 -11.28 12.56 6.98
N GLY A 302 -12.44 12.71 6.37
CA GLY A 302 -12.93 14.01 5.90
C GLY A 302 -11.94 14.68 4.91
N TRP A 303 -11.96 16.02 4.85
CA TRP A 303 -11.25 16.85 3.86
C TRP A 303 -10.28 17.87 4.47
N GLY A 304 -9.92 17.74 5.72
CA GLY A 304 -9.04 18.69 6.42
C GLY A 304 -7.58 18.55 6.00
N GLY A 305 -6.79 19.62 6.22
CA GLY A 305 -5.36 19.65 6.00
C GLY A 305 -4.91 20.81 5.12
N ARG A 306 -3.64 20.75 4.67
CA ARG A 306 -3.07 21.73 3.73
C ARG A 306 -3.64 21.48 2.32
N LEU A 307 -3.57 22.48 1.44
CA LEU A 307 -4.09 22.36 0.07
C LEU A 307 -3.52 21.15 -0.68
N VAL A 308 -2.25 20.83 -0.46
CA VAL A 308 -1.61 19.65 -1.04
C VAL A 308 -2.22 18.33 -0.52
N ASP A 309 -2.60 18.29 0.75
CA ASP A 309 -3.23 17.10 1.36
C ASP A 309 -4.67 16.93 0.84
N ILE A 310 -5.40 18.04 0.65
CA ILE A 310 -6.73 18.04 0.03
C ILE A 310 -6.65 17.57 -1.43
N TRP A 311 -5.68 18.06 -2.20
CA TRP A 311 -5.45 17.60 -3.57
C TRP A 311 -5.18 16.10 -3.63
N MET A 312 -4.29 15.58 -2.78
CA MET A 312 -4.00 14.15 -2.74
C MET A 312 -5.21 13.32 -2.29
N ALA A 313 -6.01 13.83 -1.33
CA ALA A 313 -7.26 13.17 -0.92
C ALA A 313 -8.29 13.11 -2.06
N LEU A 314 -8.43 14.17 -2.86
CA LEU A 314 -9.27 14.18 -4.06
C LEU A 314 -8.78 13.14 -5.08
N ARG A 315 -7.46 13.09 -5.30
CA ARG A 315 -6.82 12.13 -6.19
C ARG A 315 -7.09 10.69 -5.75
N ASP A 316 -6.90 10.37 -4.47
CA ASP A 316 -7.13 9.03 -3.92
C ASP A 316 -8.61 8.61 -4.04
N ARG A 317 -9.54 9.54 -3.86
CA ARG A 317 -10.99 9.26 -3.74
C ARG A 317 -11.77 9.39 -5.06
N ARG A 318 -11.17 9.91 -6.13
CA ARG A 318 -11.84 10.06 -7.42
C ARG A 318 -12.06 8.74 -8.17
N GLY A 319 -11.43 7.65 -7.73
CA GLY A 319 -11.45 6.35 -8.42
C GLY A 319 -12.82 5.89 -8.88
N PRO A 320 -13.85 5.83 -8.01
CA PRO A 320 -15.20 5.43 -8.41
C PRO A 320 -15.82 6.31 -9.48
N LEU A 321 -15.68 7.63 -9.34
CA LEU A 321 -16.20 8.59 -10.35
C LEU A 321 -15.46 8.45 -11.69
N THR A 322 -14.15 8.31 -11.65
CA THR A 322 -13.34 8.09 -12.87
C THR A 322 -13.72 6.79 -13.56
N ALA A 323 -13.90 5.70 -12.80
CA ALA A 323 -14.33 4.40 -13.34
C ALA A 323 -15.73 4.50 -14.00
N LEU A 324 -16.68 5.17 -13.36
CA LEU A 324 -18.02 5.39 -13.92
C LEU A 324 -17.97 6.20 -15.22
N VAL A 325 -17.22 7.30 -15.24
CA VAL A 325 -17.08 8.17 -16.43
C VAL A 325 -16.41 7.41 -17.58
N LEU A 326 -15.36 6.60 -17.28
CA LEU A 326 -14.71 5.77 -18.30
C LEU A 326 -15.65 4.69 -18.83
N PHE A 327 -16.41 4.03 -17.93
CA PHE A 327 -17.41 3.03 -18.34
C PHE A 327 -18.41 3.63 -19.32
N VAL A 328 -19.00 4.79 -19.01
CA VAL A 328 -19.93 5.49 -19.89
C VAL A 328 -19.26 5.88 -21.21
N ALA A 329 -18.02 6.39 -21.17
CA ALA A 329 -17.28 6.74 -22.37
C ALA A 329 -17.03 5.53 -23.27
N TYR A 330 -16.59 4.40 -22.73
CA TYR A 330 -16.40 3.16 -23.50
C TYR A 330 -17.72 2.61 -24.06
N LEU A 331 -18.81 2.68 -23.27
CA LEU A 331 -20.12 2.28 -23.74
C LEU A 331 -20.57 3.14 -24.95
N LEU A 332 -20.36 4.46 -24.89
CA LEU A 332 -20.68 5.36 -26.01
C LEU A 332 -19.83 5.05 -27.25
N VAL A 333 -18.52 4.78 -27.08
CA VAL A 333 -17.65 4.36 -28.19
C VAL A 333 -18.11 3.06 -28.81
N LEU A 334 -18.51 2.08 -27.96
CA LEU A 334 -19.05 0.80 -28.47
C LEU A 334 -20.35 0.99 -29.24
N VAL A 335 -21.29 1.77 -28.71
CA VAL A 335 -22.55 2.08 -29.37
C VAL A 335 -22.30 2.77 -30.71
N GLU A 336 -21.43 3.77 -30.72
CA GLU A 336 -21.05 4.48 -31.93
C GLU A 336 -20.43 3.53 -32.98
N GLY A 337 -19.52 2.65 -32.55
CA GLY A 337 -18.93 1.63 -33.42
C GLY A 337 -19.96 0.67 -34.02
N VAL A 338 -20.94 0.23 -33.24
CA VAL A 338 -22.04 -0.64 -33.71
C VAL A 338 -22.92 0.10 -34.73
N VAL A 339 -23.27 1.36 -34.44
CA VAL A 339 -24.06 2.21 -35.36
C VAL A 339 -23.31 2.44 -36.66
N ALA A 340 -22.03 2.80 -36.61
CA ALA A 340 -21.19 3.00 -37.77
C ALA A 340 -21.10 1.73 -38.64
N LEU A 341 -20.85 0.58 -38.02
CA LEU A 341 -20.81 -0.72 -38.72
C LEU A 341 -22.17 -1.06 -39.36
N GLY A 342 -23.27 -0.82 -38.67
CA GLY A 342 -24.62 -1.04 -39.17
C GLY A 342 -24.94 -0.12 -40.39
N ALA A 343 -24.48 1.10 -40.36
CA ALA A 343 -24.62 2.03 -41.46
C ALA A 343 -23.77 1.61 -42.68
N VAL A 344 -22.52 1.23 -42.48
CA VAL A 344 -21.64 0.70 -43.55
C VAL A 344 -22.21 -0.58 -44.16
N ALA A 345 -22.81 -1.46 -43.34
CA ALA A 345 -23.44 -2.69 -43.81
C ALA A 345 -24.82 -2.47 -44.44
N GLY A 346 -25.34 -1.23 -44.48
CA GLY A 346 -26.63 -0.87 -45.08
C GLY A 346 -27.85 -1.29 -44.22
N PHE A 347 -27.65 -1.68 -42.97
CA PHE A 347 -28.76 -2.08 -42.08
C PHE A 347 -29.52 -0.88 -41.50
N MET A 348 -28.88 0.28 -41.38
CA MET A 348 -29.48 1.50 -40.85
C MET A 348 -28.77 2.75 -41.41
N PRO A 349 -29.49 3.92 -41.51
CA PRO A 349 -28.81 5.17 -41.86
C PRO A 349 -27.93 5.60 -40.67
N TYR A 350 -26.76 6.18 -40.97
CA TYR A 350 -25.95 6.82 -39.94
C TYR A 350 -26.70 8.01 -39.36
N PRO A 351 -26.88 8.14 -38.06
CA PRO A 351 -27.62 9.26 -37.48
C PRO A 351 -26.93 10.56 -37.80
N SER A 352 -27.57 11.45 -38.51
CA SER A 352 -27.10 12.83 -38.68
C SER A 352 -27.33 13.62 -37.41
N LEU A 353 -26.32 14.34 -36.94
CA LEU A 353 -26.51 15.30 -35.83
C LEU A 353 -27.56 16.35 -36.29
N SER A 354 -28.49 16.67 -35.38
CA SER A 354 -29.40 17.79 -35.65
C SER A 354 -28.56 19.07 -35.86
N PRO A 355 -28.99 20.01 -36.74
CA PRO A 355 -28.24 21.24 -37.00
C PRO A 355 -27.88 22.00 -35.71
N GLU A 356 -28.73 21.95 -34.73
CA GLU A 356 -28.54 22.59 -33.40
C GLU A 356 -27.41 21.94 -32.59
N LEU A 357 -27.32 20.61 -32.59
CA LEU A 357 -26.25 19.85 -31.93
C LEU A 357 -24.91 19.97 -32.67
N ALA A 358 -24.93 20.05 -34.00
CA ALA A 358 -23.73 20.26 -34.81
C ALA A 358 -23.07 21.62 -34.57
N VAL A 359 -23.84 22.64 -34.20
CA VAL A 359 -23.33 23.96 -33.81
C VAL A 359 -22.74 23.97 -32.41
N MET A 360 -23.24 23.14 -31.51
CA MET A 360 -22.79 23.10 -30.11
C MET A 360 -21.56 22.18 -29.88
N LEU A 361 -21.30 21.25 -30.77
CA LEU A 361 -20.16 20.32 -30.66
C LEU A 361 -19.04 20.83 -31.60
N PRO A 362 -17.82 21.11 -31.07
CA PRO A 362 -16.69 21.40 -31.93
C PRO A 362 -16.42 20.18 -32.82
N PRO A 363 -15.99 20.40 -34.11
CA PRO A 363 -15.66 19.31 -35.02
C PRO A 363 -14.58 18.43 -34.35
N THR A 364 -14.92 17.19 -34.07
CA THR A 364 -13.94 16.24 -33.57
C THR A 364 -12.99 15.84 -34.69
N PRO A 365 -11.70 15.57 -34.41
CA PRO A 365 -10.74 15.13 -35.42
C PRO A 365 -11.18 13.88 -36.20
N LEU A 366 -12.08 13.08 -35.65
CA LEU A 366 -12.70 11.89 -36.26
C LEU A 366 -13.77 12.29 -37.35
N ALA A 367 -14.30 13.49 -37.29
CA ALA A 367 -15.24 13.96 -38.32
C ALA A 367 -14.53 14.55 -39.56
N LEU A 368 -13.20 14.67 -39.52
CA LEU A 368 -12.36 15.22 -40.58
C LEU A 368 -11.52 14.15 -41.30
N ALA A 369 -11.60 12.88 -40.88
CA ALA A 369 -10.97 11.72 -41.53
C ALA A 369 -12.01 10.82 -42.22
#